data_3561b473a1dbd2446e4fcce3b013d072
#
_entry.id   3561b473a1dbd2446e4fcce3b013d072
#
_cell.length_a   1.000
_cell.length_b   1.000
_cell.length_c   1.000
_cell.angle_alpha   90.00
_cell.angle_beta   90.00
_cell.angle_gamma   90.00
#
_symmetry.space_group_name_H-M   'P 1'
#
loop_
_entity.id
_entity.type
_entity.pdbx_description
1 polymer ?
#
loop_
_entity_poly.entity_id
_entity_poly.type
_entity_poly.pdbx_seq_one_letter_code
_entity_poly.pdbx_strand_id
1 'polypeptide(L)'
;MKVLLDKKIPYSDLFAESLKLDIDVFSDESFDISNVIEDSIVIVRSTYKTHGRDVSNNVKLLCSVSTGEDHIDKESLIAKGIPVKFSTGANAVAVKEYFLSSLAFLIKDQQFDVNEDRILIIGAGNIGSGIAKTLAEFKIDFDTFDPFVGGTINEIKNLHKYKLITAHVPLTRNGKYPTYNMLNDLIFSQVLKDTIIINTARGGILNESEALNYQDIKFISDVFINEPNLNKDFHRHNFLATPHIAGHSQFARFKMTKMAFDHVADFLGLEAKVKEGLPSQTIEFCSDRDCYDMKKYKLPINLLLLAYDPRKNQFACEDFLNMRNEFNSRFGYDQTNIVGCSDKIMSKQLENLGFKL
;
A
#
# COMPACT_ATOMS: atom_id res chain seq x y z
N MET A 1 -18.98 -25.02 12.26
CA MET A 1 -19.23 -23.79 11.45
C MET A 1 -18.32 -23.84 10.27
N LYS A 2 -18.86 -23.69 9.08
CA LYS A 2 -18.13 -23.79 7.81
C LYS A 2 -17.36 -22.51 7.50
N VAL A 3 -16.23 -22.61 6.83
CA VAL A 3 -15.47 -21.44 6.34
C VAL A 3 -15.52 -21.43 4.82
N LEU A 4 -16.13 -20.39 4.25
CA LEU A 4 -16.16 -20.15 2.81
C LEU A 4 -15.02 -19.20 2.44
N LEU A 5 -14.12 -19.63 1.58
CA LEU A 5 -12.85 -18.97 1.30
C LEU A 5 -12.68 -18.69 -0.20
N ASP A 6 -12.34 -17.46 -0.57
CA ASP A 6 -11.90 -17.14 -1.94
C ASP A 6 -10.61 -17.91 -2.28
N LYS A 7 -10.67 -18.74 -3.32
CA LYS A 7 -9.58 -19.62 -3.77
C LYS A 7 -8.27 -18.90 -4.14
N LYS A 8 -8.32 -17.60 -4.39
CA LYS A 8 -7.16 -16.78 -4.77
C LYS A 8 -6.47 -16.09 -3.57
N ILE A 9 -6.91 -16.39 -2.32
CA ILE A 9 -6.24 -15.88 -1.12
C ILE A 9 -4.91 -16.63 -0.95
N PRO A 10 -3.76 -15.94 -0.99
CA PRO A 10 -2.46 -16.60 -0.87
C PRO A 10 -2.25 -17.12 0.55
N TYR A 11 -1.47 -18.20 0.69
CA TYR A 11 -1.09 -18.81 1.98
C TYR A 11 -2.26 -19.33 2.82
N SER A 12 -3.49 -19.34 2.30
CA SER A 12 -4.68 -19.75 3.06
C SER A 12 -4.60 -21.17 3.60
N ASP A 13 -4.01 -22.10 2.84
CA ASP A 13 -3.88 -23.52 3.23
C ASP A 13 -3.07 -23.68 4.52
N LEU A 14 -2.00 -22.89 4.71
CA LEU A 14 -1.17 -22.93 5.92
C LEU A 14 -1.98 -22.63 7.20
N PHE A 15 -2.88 -21.66 7.10
CA PHE A 15 -3.71 -21.25 8.23
C PHE A 15 -4.90 -22.20 8.43
N ALA A 16 -5.49 -22.65 7.33
CA ALA A 16 -6.57 -23.62 7.35
C ALA A 16 -6.16 -24.93 8.05
N GLU A 17 -5.02 -25.49 7.69
CA GLU A 17 -4.44 -26.68 8.29
C GLU A 17 -4.13 -26.46 9.78
N SER A 18 -3.51 -25.33 10.13
CA SER A 18 -3.16 -24.99 11.50
C SER A 18 -4.39 -24.93 12.43
N LEU A 19 -5.48 -24.38 11.94
CA LEU A 19 -6.74 -24.21 12.68
C LEU A 19 -7.68 -25.43 12.54
N LYS A 20 -7.35 -26.40 11.67
CA LYS A 20 -8.17 -27.57 11.35
C LYS A 20 -9.60 -27.18 10.93
N LEU A 21 -9.70 -26.16 10.08
CA LEU A 21 -10.98 -25.64 9.62
C LEU A 21 -11.59 -26.51 8.52
N ASP A 22 -12.91 -26.65 8.54
CA ASP A 22 -13.69 -27.20 7.42
C ASP A 22 -13.93 -26.08 6.40
N ILE A 23 -13.20 -26.13 5.27
CA ILE A 23 -13.16 -25.07 4.27
C ILE A 23 -13.76 -25.51 2.96
N ASP A 24 -14.70 -24.69 2.46
CA ASP A 24 -15.12 -24.69 1.06
C ASP A 24 -14.55 -23.50 0.33
N VAL A 25 -13.93 -23.74 -0.81
CA VAL A 25 -13.34 -22.69 -1.64
C VAL A 25 -14.31 -22.23 -2.73
N PHE A 26 -14.34 -20.92 -2.99
CA PHE A 26 -15.16 -20.34 -4.05
C PHE A 26 -14.36 -19.43 -4.98
N SER A 27 -14.94 -19.07 -6.12
CA SER A 27 -14.44 -18.04 -7.03
C SER A 27 -15.28 -16.78 -6.90
N ASP A 28 -14.66 -15.61 -6.82
CA ASP A 28 -15.34 -14.31 -6.76
C ASP A 28 -16.41 -14.14 -7.85
N GLU A 29 -16.13 -14.64 -9.05
CA GLU A 29 -16.99 -14.45 -10.22
C GLU A 29 -18.31 -15.23 -10.10
N SER A 30 -18.34 -16.32 -9.35
CA SER A 30 -19.48 -17.24 -9.24
C SER A 30 -20.11 -17.27 -7.83
N PHE A 31 -19.48 -16.65 -6.84
CA PHE A 31 -19.96 -16.68 -5.47
C PHE A 31 -21.04 -15.64 -5.21
N ASP A 32 -22.17 -16.09 -4.73
CA ASP A 32 -23.26 -15.22 -4.26
C ASP A 32 -23.48 -15.40 -2.75
N ILE A 33 -23.08 -14.39 -1.99
CA ILE A 33 -23.18 -14.38 -0.53
C ILE A 33 -24.62 -14.42 -0.01
N SER A 34 -25.61 -14.11 -0.84
CA SER A 34 -27.02 -14.23 -0.48
C SER A 34 -27.50 -15.70 -0.37
N ASN A 35 -26.80 -16.59 -1.08
CA ASN A 35 -27.13 -18.02 -1.15
C ASN A 35 -26.40 -18.88 -0.11
N VAL A 36 -25.80 -18.29 0.92
CA VAL A 36 -25.20 -19.04 2.03
C VAL A 36 -26.31 -19.66 2.87
N ILE A 37 -26.40 -20.99 2.87
CA ILE A 37 -27.53 -21.78 3.44
C ILE A 37 -27.30 -22.31 4.85
N GLU A 38 -26.05 -22.33 5.32
CA GLU A 38 -25.66 -22.78 6.66
C GLU A 38 -24.75 -21.78 7.37
N ASP A 39 -24.73 -21.83 8.70
CA ASP A 39 -23.91 -20.90 9.51
C ASP A 39 -22.45 -20.96 9.10
N SER A 40 -21.97 -19.86 8.50
CA SER A 40 -20.67 -19.81 7.86
C SER A 40 -19.88 -18.53 8.20
N ILE A 41 -18.56 -18.66 8.16
CA ILE A 41 -17.61 -17.54 8.09
C ILE A 41 -17.22 -17.37 6.62
N VAL A 42 -17.24 -16.14 6.13
CA VAL A 42 -16.86 -15.84 4.73
C VAL A 42 -15.58 -15.02 4.70
N ILE A 43 -14.57 -15.47 3.95
CA ILE A 43 -13.29 -14.77 3.78
C ILE A 43 -13.14 -14.38 2.32
N VAL A 44 -13.09 -13.06 2.06
CA VAL A 44 -13.06 -12.48 0.72
C VAL A 44 -11.79 -11.66 0.47
N ARG A 45 -11.50 -11.38 -0.80
CA ARG A 45 -10.50 -10.37 -1.21
C ARG A 45 -11.18 -9.03 -1.51
N SER A 46 -10.37 -8.00 -1.74
CA SER A 46 -10.82 -6.65 -2.14
C SER A 46 -11.58 -6.60 -3.48
N THR A 47 -11.48 -7.65 -4.30
CA THR A 47 -12.21 -7.79 -5.57
C THR A 47 -13.68 -8.14 -5.36
N TYR A 48 -14.04 -8.77 -4.25
CA TYR A 48 -15.42 -9.09 -3.90
C TYR A 48 -16.13 -7.87 -3.31
N LYS A 49 -17.22 -7.44 -3.93
CA LYS A 49 -17.99 -6.26 -3.49
C LYS A 49 -19.34 -6.68 -2.92
N THR A 50 -19.71 -6.12 -1.76
CA THR A 50 -21.02 -6.38 -1.12
C THR A 50 -22.04 -5.26 -1.35
N HIS A 51 -21.64 -4.10 -1.85
CA HIS A 51 -22.56 -2.98 -2.13
C HIS A 51 -23.67 -3.40 -3.11
N GLY A 52 -24.92 -3.14 -2.73
CA GLY A 52 -26.10 -3.50 -3.52
C GLY A 52 -26.41 -4.99 -3.56
N ARG A 53 -25.72 -5.82 -2.75
CA ARG A 53 -26.01 -7.25 -2.60
C ARG A 53 -26.76 -7.51 -1.29
N ASP A 54 -27.71 -8.43 -1.33
CA ASP A 54 -28.22 -9.02 -0.09
C ASP A 54 -27.18 -9.98 0.48
N VAL A 55 -27.08 -10.05 1.80
CA VAL A 55 -26.17 -10.96 2.51
C VAL A 55 -27.00 -11.87 3.39
N SER A 56 -26.84 -13.18 3.23
CA SER A 56 -27.54 -14.19 4.02
C SER A 56 -27.29 -14.00 5.52
N ASN A 57 -28.35 -14.16 6.32
CA ASN A 57 -28.27 -14.17 7.78
C ASN A 57 -27.45 -15.36 8.34
N ASN A 58 -27.15 -16.35 7.50
CA ASN A 58 -26.27 -17.46 7.85
C ASN A 58 -24.79 -17.07 7.82
N VAL A 59 -24.42 -15.89 7.28
CA VAL A 59 -23.06 -15.35 7.41
C VAL A 59 -22.89 -14.83 8.83
N LYS A 60 -22.04 -15.46 9.62
CA LYS A 60 -21.80 -15.13 11.04
C LYS A 60 -20.59 -14.22 11.25
N LEU A 61 -19.68 -14.19 10.29
CA LEU A 61 -18.52 -13.31 10.24
C LEU A 61 -18.11 -13.13 8.78
N LEU A 62 -17.83 -11.88 8.38
CA LEU A 62 -17.17 -11.57 7.12
C LEU A 62 -15.76 -11.04 7.40
N CYS A 63 -14.73 -11.70 6.88
CA CYS A 63 -13.36 -11.23 6.92
C CYS A 63 -12.91 -10.81 5.53
N SER A 64 -12.24 -9.66 5.41
CA SER A 64 -11.61 -9.26 4.15
C SER A 64 -10.10 -9.26 4.27
N VAL A 65 -9.43 -9.99 3.37
CA VAL A 65 -7.97 -9.99 3.20
C VAL A 65 -7.58 -8.73 2.42
N SER A 66 -7.88 -7.57 3.02
CA SER A 66 -7.55 -6.25 2.48
C SER A 66 -7.39 -5.24 3.61
N THR A 67 -6.65 -4.18 3.33
CA THR A 67 -6.50 -3.05 4.26
C THR A 67 -7.56 -1.97 4.04
N GLY A 68 -8.11 -1.87 2.82
CA GLY A 68 -9.20 -0.97 2.49
C GLY A 68 -10.56 -1.59 2.77
N GLU A 69 -11.54 -0.76 3.09
CA GLU A 69 -12.89 -1.15 3.48
C GLU A 69 -13.94 -0.82 2.39
N ASP A 70 -13.55 -0.09 1.38
CA ASP A 70 -14.42 0.53 0.36
C ASP A 70 -15.17 -0.44 -0.57
N HIS A 71 -14.84 -1.74 -0.56
CA HIS A 71 -15.52 -2.80 -1.31
C HIS A 71 -16.64 -3.48 -0.49
N ILE A 72 -16.72 -3.23 0.82
CA ILE A 72 -17.69 -3.84 1.73
C ILE A 72 -18.70 -2.80 2.22
N ASP A 73 -19.99 -3.09 2.05
CA ASP A 73 -21.08 -2.31 2.65
C ASP A 73 -21.19 -2.64 4.15
N LYS A 74 -20.34 -1.98 4.91
CA LYS A 74 -20.17 -2.22 6.34
C LYS A 74 -21.42 -1.84 7.14
N GLU A 75 -22.09 -0.75 6.74
CA GLU A 75 -23.29 -0.26 7.44
C GLU A 75 -24.45 -1.28 7.32
N SER A 76 -24.69 -1.80 6.11
CA SER A 76 -25.70 -2.82 5.86
C SER A 76 -25.43 -4.11 6.65
N LEU A 77 -24.17 -4.55 6.72
CA LEU A 77 -23.77 -5.76 7.45
C LEU A 77 -23.93 -5.61 8.96
N ILE A 78 -23.52 -4.46 9.51
CA ILE A 78 -23.66 -4.15 10.94
C ILE A 78 -25.15 -4.10 11.31
N ALA A 79 -26.02 -3.50 10.47
CA ALA A 79 -27.46 -3.47 10.69
C ALA A 79 -28.10 -4.86 10.73
N LYS A 80 -27.49 -5.84 10.04
CA LYS A 80 -27.89 -7.27 10.09
C LYS A 80 -27.25 -8.04 11.27
N GLY A 81 -26.43 -7.39 12.08
CA GLY A 81 -25.69 -8.05 13.17
C GLY A 81 -24.53 -8.93 12.70
N ILE A 82 -24.04 -8.73 11.46
CA ILE A 82 -22.92 -9.49 10.89
C ILE A 82 -21.63 -8.72 11.16
N PRO A 83 -20.73 -9.22 12.01
CA PRO A 83 -19.43 -8.58 12.24
C PRO A 83 -18.56 -8.65 10.99
N VAL A 84 -17.84 -7.53 10.74
CA VAL A 84 -16.91 -7.42 9.61
C VAL A 84 -15.52 -7.12 10.13
N LYS A 85 -14.51 -7.81 9.61
CA LYS A 85 -13.10 -7.66 9.98
C LYS A 85 -12.23 -7.44 8.74
N PHE A 86 -11.22 -6.60 8.87
CA PHE A 86 -10.27 -6.26 7.82
C PHE A 86 -8.84 -6.48 8.28
N SER A 87 -7.92 -6.67 7.34
CA SER A 87 -6.48 -6.77 7.61
C SER A 87 -5.83 -5.37 7.65
N THR A 88 -6.38 -4.48 8.45
CA THR A 88 -6.01 -3.06 8.50
C THR A 88 -4.53 -2.87 8.88
N GLY A 89 -3.79 -2.12 8.07
CA GLY A 89 -2.38 -1.81 8.29
C GLY A 89 -1.40 -2.93 7.93
N ALA A 90 -1.88 -4.09 7.48
CA ALA A 90 -1.00 -5.22 7.16
C ALA A 90 0.02 -4.91 6.04
N ASN A 91 -0.37 -4.07 5.08
CA ASN A 91 0.48 -3.68 3.94
C ASN A 91 1.24 -2.35 4.13
N ALA A 92 1.13 -1.71 5.29
CA ALA A 92 1.71 -0.38 5.48
C ALA A 92 3.24 -0.36 5.27
N VAL A 93 3.93 -1.41 5.69
CA VAL A 93 5.38 -1.56 5.47
C VAL A 93 5.69 -1.64 3.99
N ALA A 94 4.94 -2.42 3.22
CA ALA A 94 5.16 -2.55 1.78
C ALA A 94 4.96 -1.22 1.03
N VAL A 95 3.93 -0.43 1.39
CA VAL A 95 3.72 0.90 0.79
C VAL A 95 4.84 1.87 1.18
N LYS A 96 5.30 1.85 2.43
CA LYS A 96 6.49 2.61 2.87
C LYS A 96 7.72 2.25 2.03
N GLU A 97 7.98 0.97 1.82
CA GLU A 97 9.11 0.49 1.00
C GLU A 97 8.98 0.91 -0.47
N TYR A 98 7.77 0.87 -1.03
CA TYR A 98 7.50 1.39 -2.38
C TYR A 98 7.83 2.88 -2.47
N PHE A 99 7.41 3.68 -1.47
CA PHE A 99 7.76 5.10 -1.40
C PHE A 99 9.27 5.30 -1.31
N LEU A 100 9.98 4.57 -0.45
CA LEU A 100 11.44 4.69 -0.30
C LEU A 100 12.18 4.29 -1.57
N SER A 101 11.73 3.25 -2.27
CA SER A 101 12.28 2.87 -3.58
C SER A 101 11.99 3.90 -4.66
N SER A 102 10.79 4.52 -4.62
CA SER A 102 10.46 5.63 -5.51
C SER A 102 11.33 6.85 -5.24
N LEU A 103 11.54 7.20 -3.98
CA LEU A 103 12.46 8.28 -3.60
C LEU A 103 13.90 7.97 -4.03
N ALA A 104 14.35 6.72 -3.88
CA ALA A 104 15.69 6.30 -4.28
C ALA A 104 15.94 6.48 -5.79
N PHE A 105 15.00 6.11 -6.65
CA PHE A 105 15.18 6.35 -8.08
C PHE A 105 15.09 7.84 -8.45
N LEU A 106 14.21 8.60 -7.79
CA LEU A 106 14.13 10.06 -8.00
C LEU A 106 15.45 10.76 -7.66
N ILE A 107 16.09 10.36 -6.57
CA ILE A 107 17.43 10.86 -6.20
C ILE A 107 18.47 10.44 -7.25
N LYS A 108 18.46 9.16 -7.65
CA LYS A 108 19.40 8.63 -8.64
C LYS A 108 19.29 9.33 -9.99
N ASP A 109 18.06 9.62 -10.42
CA ASP A 109 17.75 10.27 -11.69
C ASP A 109 17.77 11.83 -11.57
N GLN A 110 18.30 12.37 -10.44
CA GLN A 110 18.45 13.80 -10.17
C GLN A 110 17.13 14.59 -10.23
N GLN A 111 16.03 13.94 -9.90
CA GLN A 111 14.72 14.60 -9.82
C GLN A 111 14.41 15.14 -8.41
N PHE A 112 15.13 14.66 -7.40
CA PHE A 112 15.03 15.07 -6.00
C PHE A 112 16.41 15.14 -5.34
N ASP A 113 16.70 16.26 -4.65
CA ASP A 113 17.91 16.42 -3.85
C ASP A 113 17.57 16.41 -2.35
N VAL A 114 18.04 15.40 -1.63
CA VAL A 114 17.78 15.24 -0.19
C VAL A 114 18.34 16.35 0.70
N ASN A 115 19.23 17.19 0.19
CA ASN A 115 19.87 18.27 0.93
C ASN A 115 19.18 19.61 0.74
N GLU A 116 18.44 19.79 -0.36
CA GLU A 116 17.79 21.05 -0.76
C GLU A 116 16.26 20.95 -0.79
N ASP A 117 15.75 19.80 -1.18
CA ASP A 117 14.33 19.58 -1.42
C ASP A 117 13.58 19.11 -0.19
N ARG A 118 12.28 19.44 -0.12
CA ARG A 118 11.39 19.10 1.00
C ARG A 118 10.21 18.25 0.56
N ILE A 119 9.80 17.34 1.43
CA ILE A 119 8.68 16.42 1.21
C ILE A 119 7.46 16.87 2.03
N LEU A 120 6.25 16.82 1.43
CA LEU A 120 4.98 16.89 2.15
C LEU A 120 4.33 15.51 2.20
N ILE A 121 4.09 15.01 3.40
CA ILE A 121 3.34 13.78 3.65
C ILE A 121 1.90 14.16 4.03
N ILE A 122 0.92 13.75 3.24
CA ILE A 122 -0.50 13.97 3.52
C ILE A 122 -1.09 12.67 4.08
N GLY A 123 -1.57 12.73 5.34
CA GLY A 123 -2.04 11.59 6.11
C GLY A 123 -1.00 11.07 7.10
N ALA A 124 -1.33 11.04 8.40
CA ALA A 124 -0.46 10.58 9.50
C ALA A 124 -0.89 9.19 10.04
N GLY A 125 -1.58 8.38 9.21
CA GLY A 125 -1.93 7.00 9.53
C GLY A 125 -0.71 6.05 9.51
N ASN A 126 -0.96 4.74 9.48
CA ASN A 126 0.07 3.70 9.53
C ASN A 126 1.19 3.89 8.48
N ILE A 127 0.85 4.33 7.27
CA ILE A 127 1.80 4.52 6.18
C ILE A 127 2.56 5.84 6.37
N GLY A 128 1.83 6.96 6.45
CA GLY A 128 2.45 8.29 6.53
C GLY A 128 3.33 8.47 7.76
N SER A 129 2.91 7.98 8.94
CA SER A 129 3.74 8.00 10.14
C SER A 129 4.99 7.10 10.02
N GLY A 130 4.86 5.95 9.34
CA GLY A 130 6.00 5.07 9.03
C GLY A 130 7.02 5.73 8.13
N ILE A 131 6.57 6.44 7.09
CA ILE A 131 7.43 7.24 6.20
C ILE A 131 8.09 8.38 6.99
N ALA A 132 7.31 9.17 7.73
CA ALA A 132 7.79 10.29 8.54
C ALA A 132 8.89 9.86 9.51
N LYS A 133 8.68 8.73 10.21
CA LYS A 133 9.68 8.14 11.12
C LYS A 133 10.98 7.84 10.37
N THR A 134 10.90 7.20 9.22
CA THR A 134 12.10 6.85 8.43
C THR A 134 12.80 8.11 7.92
N LEU A 135 12.08 9.10 7.36
CA LEU A 135 12.69 10.34 6.88
C LEU A 135 13.38 11.12 8.01
N ALA A 136 12.75 11.19 9.21
CA ALA A 136 13.35 11.83 10.39
C ALA A 136 14.66 11.15 10.80
N GLU A 137 14.69 9.82 10.81
CA GLU A 137 15.88 9.04 11.16
C GLU A 137 17.04 9.28 10.21
N PHE A 138 16.75 9.41 8.92
CA PHE A 138 17.74 9.70 7.89
C PHE A 138 17.96 11.21 7.65
N LYS A 139 17.37 12.08 8.49
CA LYS A 139 17.52 13.56 8.43
C LYS A 139 17.17 14.14 7.07
N ILE A 140 16.13 13.60 6.43
CA ILE A 140 15.54 14.13 5.19
C ILE A 140 14.43 15.09 5.57
N ASP A 141 14.37 16.26 4.98
CA ASP A 141 13.41 17.29 5.35
C ASP A 141 12.00 17.01 4.86
N PHE A 142 11.05 17.05 5.78
CA PHE A 142 9.64 16.85 5.48
C PHE A 142 8.72 17.63 6.43
N ASP A 143 7.47 17.80 6.00
CA ASP A 143 6.34 18.16 6.85
C ASP A 143 5.25 17.08 6.73
N THR A 144 4.47 16.90 7.79
CA THR A 144 3.31 16.01 7.78
C THR A 144 2.05 16.84 7.96
N PHE A 145 1.04 16.53 7.15
CA PHE A 145 -0.27 17.14 7.26
C PHE A 145 -1.35 16.08 7.45
N ASP A 146 -2.12 16.19 8.54
CA ASP A 146 -3.31 15.38 8.81
C ASP A 146 -4.29 16.20 9.65
N PRO A 147 -5.50 16.51 9.15
CA PRO A 147 -6.44 17.39 9.86
C PRO A 147 -7.02 16.75 11.13
N PHE A 148 -6.87 15.44 11.33
CA PHE A 148 -7.30 14.76 12.55
C PHE A 148 -6.25 14.76 13.65
N VAL A 149 -4.99 15.04 13.30
CA VAL A 149 -3.88 15.12 14.26
C VAL A 149 -3.48 16.58 14.52
N GLY A 150 -3.69 17.46 13.55
CA GLY A 150 -3.46 18.91 13.65
C GLY A 150 -3.40 19.57 12.27
N GLY A 151 -3.99 20.75 12.15
CA GLY A 151 -4.03 21.54 10.92
C GLY A 151 -5.20 21.21 9.98
N THR A 152 -5.51 22.12 9.06
CA THR A 152 -6.47 21.92 7.97
C THR A 152 -5.77 22.03 6.62
N ILE A 153 -6.30 21.35 5.57
CA ILE A 153 -5.68 21.36 4.24
C ILE A 153 -5.52 22.79 3.69
N ASN A 154 -6.42 23.70 4.05
CA ASN A 154 -6.34 25.12 3.71
C ASN A 154 -5.25 25.87 4.47
N GLU A 155 -4.67 25.27 5.51
CA GLU A 155 -3.55 25.82 6.29
C GLU A 155 -2.19 25.41 5.73
N ILE A 156 -2.15 24.51 4.74
CA ILE A 156 -0.93 24.24 3.98
C ILE A 156 -0.66 25.46 3.10
N LYS A 157 -0.17 26.53 3.72
CA LYS A 157 0.34 27.70 2.99
C LYS A 157 1.70 27.36 2.41
N ASN A 158 2.01 27.92 1.23
CA ASN A 158 3.31 27.76 0.60
C ASN A 158 3.61 26.34 0.09
N LEU A 159 2.69 25.75 -0.69
CA LEU A 159 2.92 24.46 -1.35
C LEU A 159 4.15 24.47 -2.27
N HIS A 160 4.54 25.64 -2.77
CA HIS A 160 5.75 25.84 -3.58
C HIS A 160 7.07 25.47 -2.89
N LYS A 161 7.09 25.28 -1.57
CA LYS A 161 8.30 24.82 -0.84
C LYS A 161 8.53 23.30 -0.93
N TYR A 162 7.54 22.54 -1.44
CA TYR A 162 7.65 21.09 -1.52
C TYR A 162 7.98 20.64 -2.94
N LYS A 163 9.09 19.94 -3.07
CA LYS A 163 9.47 19.25 -4.31
C LYS A 163 8.73 17.95 -4.52
N LEU A 164 8.34 17.29 -3.42
CA LEU A 164 7.63 16.04 -3.45
C LEU A 164 6.43 16.09 -2.49
N ILE A 165 5.25 15.70 -2.98
CA ILE A 165 4.02 15.55 -2.20
C ILE A 165 3.56 14.10 -2.31
N THR A 166 3.28 13.45 -1.17
CA THR A 166 2.80 12.07 -1.16
C THR A 166 1.54 11.92 -0.31
N ALA A 167 0.52 11.22 -0.84
CA ALA A 167 -0.77 11.07 -0.19
C ALA A 167 -0.97 9.64 0.34
N HIS A 168 -1.34 9.54 1.63
CA HIS A 168 -1.58 8.28 2.35
C HIS A 168 -2.85 8.38 3.21
N VAL A 169 -3.96 8.70 2.57
CA VAL A 169 -5.27 8.93 3.19
C VAL A 169 -6.30 7.92 2.69
N PRO A 170 -7.36 7.59 3.46
CA PRO A 170 -8.48 6.83 2.96
C PRO A 170 -9.26 7.65 1.91
N LEU A 171 -9.98 6.99 1.01
CA LEU A 171 -10.91 7.67 0.10
C LEU A 171 -12.25 7.90 0.83
N THR A 172 -12.59 9.17 1.05
CA THR A 172 -13.86 9.58 1.65
C THR A 172 -14.54 10.65 0.79
N ARG A 173 -15.86 10.54 0.60
CA ARG A 173 -16.65 11.52 -0.17
C ARG A 173 -17.40 12.49 0.74
N ASN A 174 -17.63 12.09 1.97
CA ASN A 174 -18.41 12.82 2.97
C ASN A 174 -17.59 12.97 4.26
N GLY A 175 -18.12 13.76 5.21
CA GLY A 175 -17.47 14.02 6.48
C GLY A 175 -16.81 15.40 6.53
N LYS A 176 -16.12 15.68 7.63
CA LYS A 176 -15.52 16.99 7.88
C LYS A 176 -14.35 17.30 6.93
N TYR A 177 -13.61 16.27 6.50
CA TYR A 177 -12.43 16.40 5.64
C TYR A 177 -12.49 15.33 4.55
N PRO A 178 -13.34 15.52 3.51
CA PRO A 178 -13.42 14.58 2.40
C PRO A 178 -12.10 14.59 1.61
N THR A 179 -11.70 13.41 1.15
CA THR A 179 -10.44 13.21 0.43
C THR A 179 -10.62 12.96 -1.07
N TYR A 180 -11.86 12.75 -1.53
CA TYR A 180 -12.17 12.62 -2.95
C TYR A 180 -11.77 13.89 -3.71
N ASN A 181 -10.93 13.75 -4.73
CA ASN A 181 -10.36 14.85 -5.52
C ASN A 181 -9.66 15.92 -4.65
N MET A 182 -9.03 15.53 -3.55
CA MET A 182 -8.31 16.48 -2.70
C MET A 182 -7.04 17.01 -3.36
N LEU A 183 -6.37 16.22 -4.21
CA LEU A 183 -5.27 16.65 -5.06
C LEU A 183 -5.87 17.10 -6.40
N ASN A 184 -6.05 18.39 -6.55
CA ASN A 184 -6.80 19.01 -7.63
C ASN A 184 -6.16 20.34 -8.07
N ASP A 185 -6.83 21.10 -8.93
CA ASP A 185 -6.40 22.40 -9.45
C ASP A 185 -5.92 23.37 -8.36
N LEU A 186 -6.59 23.40 -7.19
CA LEU A 186 -6.19 24.29 -6.08
C LEU A 186 -4.79 23.92 -5.54
N ILE A 187 -4.43 22.66 -5.59
CA ILE A 187 -3.09 22.18 -5.19
C ILE A 187 -2.11 22.37 -6.35
N PHE A 188 -2.49 21.90 -7.54
CA PHE A 188 -1.60 21.91 -8.70
C PHE A 188 -1.15 23.32 -9.12
N SER A 189 -2.02 24.31 -9.01
CA SER A 189 -1.69 25.70 -9.32
C SER A 189 -0.75 26.38 -8.31
N GLN A 190 -0.56 25.79 -7.12
CA GLN A 190 0.29 26.36 -6.06
C GLN A 190 1.65 25.70 -5.91
N VAL A 191 1.91 24.61 -6.63
CA VAL A 191 3.20 23.92 -6.60
C VAL A 191 4.13 24.47 -7.67
N LEU A 192 5.44 24.26 -7.50
CA LEU A 192 6.42 24.63 -8.51
C LEU A 192 6.39 23.67 -9.70
N LYS A 193 6.96 24.14 -10.81
CA LYS A 193 7.32 23.26 -11.93
C LYS A 193 8.21 22.12 -11.45
N ASP A 194 8.08 20.97 -12.08
CA ASP A 194 8.81 19.75 -11.72
C ASP A 194 8.53 19.22 -10.31
N THR A 195 7.46 19.70 -9.63
CA THR A 195 6.99 19.06 -8.40
C THR A 195 6.53 17.64 -8.72
N ILE A 196 6.84 16.73 -7.79
CA ILE A 196 6.50 15.31 -7.90
C ILE A 196 5.32 15.02 -6.97
N ILE A 197 4.26 14.40 -7.48
CA ILE A 197 3.09 13.99 -6.71
C ILE A 197 2.95 12.47 -6.75
N ILE A 198 3.02 11.82 -5.58
CA ILE A 198 2.91 10.36 -5.45
C ILE A 198 1.54 10.01 -4.86
N ASN A 199 0.76 9.20 -5.58
CA ASN A 199 -0.48 8.62 -5.08
C ASN A 199 -0.41 7.09 -5.04
N THR A 200 -0.26 6.55 -3.85
CA THR A 200 -0.33 5.10 -3.54
C THR A 200 -1.51 4.78 -2.61
N ALA A 201 -2.43 5.72 -2.44
CA ALA A 201 -3.56 5.59 -1.52
C ALA A 201 -4.78 4.96 -2.20
N ARG A 202 -5.53 5.75 -2.98
CA ARG A 202 -6.71 5.30 -3.75
C ARG A 202 -6.86 6.11 -5.02
N GLY A 203 -7.41 5.48 -6.07
CA GLY A 203 -7.96 6.21 -7.21
C GLY A 203 -9.06 7.17 -6.75
N GLY A 204 -9.07 8.40 -7.30
CA GLY A 204 -9.98 9.45 -6.90
C GLY A 204 -9.50 10.33 -5.74
N ILE A 205 -8.35 10.07 -5.11
CA ILE A 205 -7.66 11.06 -4.27
C ILE A 205 -7.10 12.18 -5.14
N LEU A 206 -6.53 11.83 -6.27
CA LEU A 206 -6.03 12.73 -7.30
C LEU A 206 -7.11 12.91 -8.37
N ASN A 207 -7.40 14.16 -8.75
CA ASN A 207 -8.27 14.48 -9.87
C ASN A 207 -7.51 14.29 -11.18
N GLU A 208 -7.68 13.13 -11.80
CA GLU A 208 -6.95 12.75 -13.02
C GLU A 208 -7.24 13.68 -14.20
N SER A 209 -8.48 14.20 -14.30
CA SER A 209 -8.87 15.07 -15.40
C SER A 209 -8.21 16.45 -15.30
N GLU A 210 -8.14 17.02 -14.10
CA GLU A 210 -7.47 18.31 -13.88
C GLU A 210 -5.95 18.18 -13.98
N ALA A 211 -5.38 17.04 -13.55
CA ALA A 211 -3.95 16.77 -13.64
C ALA A 211 -3.41 16.88 -15.07
N LEU A 212 -4.22 16.54 -16.09
CA LEU A 212 -3.84 16.64 -17.50
C LEU A 212 -3.51 18.07 -17.96
N ASN A 213 -3.96 19.08 -17.24
CA ASN A 213 -3.66 20.49 -17.54
C ASN A 213 -2.25 20.91 -17.07
N TYR A 214 -1.57 20.08 -16.28
CA TYR A 214 -0.28 20.42 -15.63
C TYR A 214 0.86 19.55 -16.14
N GLN A 215 1.38 19.91 -17.33
CA GLN A 215 2.47 19.18 -18.01
C GLN A 215 3.81 19.27 -17.26
N ASP A 216 3.97 20.28 -16.40
CA ASP A 216 5.18 20.52 -15.63
C ASP A 216 5.20 19.81 -14.26
N ILE A 217 4.12 19.07 -13.91
CA ILE A 217 4.04 18.26 -12.68
C ILE A 217 4.29 16.79 -13.02
N LYS A 218 5.10 16.11 -12.22
CA LYS A 218 5.41 14.69 -12.40
C LYS A 218 4.53 13.84 -11.50
N PHE A 219 3.65 13.04 -12.06
CA PHE A 219 2.78 12.14 -11.31
C PHE A 219 3.38 10.73 -11.21
N ILE A 220 3.40 10.17 -10.02
CA ILE A 220 3.70 8.75 -9.75
C ILE A 220 2.44 8.14 -9.16
N SER A 221 1.78 7.28 -9.93
CA SER A 221 0.50 6.69 -9.54
C SER A 221 0.58 5.17 -9.50
N ASP A 222 0.23 4.60 -8.36
CA ASP A 222 -0.01 3.15 -8.21
C ASP A 222 -1.49 2.81 -8.31
N VAL A 223 -2.35 3.81 -8.16
CA VAL A 223 -3.82 3.68 -8.10
C VAL A 223 -4.50 4.66 -9.04
N PHE A 224 -5.64 4.25 -9.62
CA PHE A 224 -6.34 5.01 -10.65
C PHE A 224 -7.86 5.00 -10.43
N ILE A 225 -8.53 6.01 -10.98
CA ILE A 225 -10.00 6.00 -11.06
C ILE A 225 -10.45 4.90 -12.02
N ASN A 226 -11.55 4.23 -11.67
CA ASN A 226 -12.18 3.19 -12.50
C ASN A 226 -11.31 1.98 -12.83
N GLU A 227 -10.37 1.60 -11.96
CA GLU A 227 -9.65 0.33 -12.13
C GLU A 227 -10.64 -0.83 -12.40
N PRO A 228 -10.40 -1.69 -13.39
CA PRO A 228 -9.19 -1.78 -14.24
C PRO A 228 -9.25 -0.96 -15.53
N ASN A 229 -10.31 -0.20 -15.78
CA ASN A 229 -10.53 0.58 -17.00
C ASN A 229 -10.01 2.01 -16.81
N LEU A 230 -8.71 2.19 -16.95
CA LEU A 230 -8.02 3.44 -16.64
C LEU A 230 -8.29 4.54 -17.68
N ASN A 231 -8.16 5.80 -17.25
CA ASN A 231 -8.03 6.92 -18.17
C ASN A 231 -6.67 6.83 -18.89
N LYS A 232 -6.68 6.53 -20.21
CA LYS A 232 -5.48 6.32 -21.01
C LYS A 232 -4.59 7.57 -21.08
N ASP A 233 -5.19 8.75 -21.13
CA ASP A 233 -4.43 10.00 -21.23
C ASP A 233 -3.73 10.30 -19.91
N PHE A 234 -4.41 10.13 -18.78
CA PHE A 234 -3.78 10.28 -17.49
C PHE A 234 -2.72 9.20 -17.24
N HIS A 235 -2.97 7.96 -17.63
CA HIS A 235 -1.97 6.90 -17.53
C HIS A 235 -0.67 7.28 -18.28
N ARG A 236 -0.76 7.79 -19.51
CA ARG A 236 0.40 8.24 -20.30
C ARG A 236 1.07 9.49 -19.71
N HIS A 237 0.30 10.32 -19.02
CA HIS A 237 0.79 11.55 -18.39
C HIS A 237 1.64 11.27 -17.15
N ASN A 238 1.55 10.07 -16.57
CA ASN A 238 2.34 9.72 -15.39
C ASN A 238 3.83 9.57 -15.73
N PHE A 239 4.68 10.13 -14.85
CA PHE A 239 6.12 9.89 -14.87
C PHE A 239 6.45 8.44 -14.52
N LEU A 240 5.67 7.84 -13.61
CA LEU A 240 5.70 6.42 -13.29
C LEU A 240 4.29 5.95 -12.97
N ALA A 241 3.84 4.87 -13.63
CA ALA A 241 2.57 4.20 -13.36
C ALA A 241 2.83 2.74 -12.99
N THR A 242 2.25 2.26 -11.88
CA THR A 242 2.30 0.85 -11.47
C THR A 242 0.89 0.30 -11.22
N PRO A 243 0.64 -1.02 -11.42
CA PRO A 243 -0.72 -1.56 -11.50
C PRO A 243 -1.30 -1.94 -10.12
N HIS A 244 -1.38 -0.98 -9.19
CA HIS A 244 -1.91 -1.13 -7.83
C HIS A 244 -1.19 -2.24 -7.03
N ILE A 245 0.13 -2.14 -6.97
CA ILE A 245 1.03 -3.13 -6.36
C ILE A 245 1.91 -2.56 -5.22
N ALA A 246 1.82 -1.27 -4.92
CA ALA A 246 2.64 -0.64 -3.87
C ALA A 246 2.54 -1.37 -2.53
N GLY A 247 1.34 -1.85 -2.18
CA GLY A 247 1.07 -2.64 -0.98
C GLY A 247 1.37 -4.14 -1.10
N HIS A 248 1.90 -4.62 -2.22
CA HIS A 248 2.11 -6.03 -2.50
C HIS A 248 3.58 -6.43 -2.32
N SER A 249 3.97 -6.84 -1.11
CA SER A 249 5.14 -7.70 -0.89
C SER A 249 4.67 -9.08 -0.44
N GLN A 250 5.54 -10.10 -0.54
CA GLN A 250 5.21 -11.45 -0.07
C GLN A 250 4.81 -11.42 1.41
N PHE A 251 5.57 -10.68 2.24
CA PHE A 251 5.28 -10.54 3.66
C PHE A 251 3.95 -9.80 3.90
N ALA A 252 3.67 -8.73 3.18
CA ALA A 252 2.40 -8.01 3.32
C ALA A 252 1.19 -8.91 2.97
N ARG A 253 1.29 -9.70 1.91
CA ARG A 253 0.24 -10.66 1.52
C ARG A 253 0.06 -11.76 2.56
N PHE A 254 1.16 -12.32 3.08
CA PHE A 254 1.11 -13.27 4.18
C PHE A 254 0.46 -12.66 5.41
N LYS A 255 0.88 -11.46 5.81
CA LYS A 255 0.34 -10.75 6.98
C LYS A 255 -1.14 -10.42 6.83
N MET A 256 -1.60 -10.03 5.63
CA MET A 256 -3.04 -9.81 5.38
C MET A 256 -3.84 -11.09 5.59
N THR A 257 -3.38 -12.21 5.04
CA THR A 257 -4.03 -13.52 5.22
C THR A 257 -4.00 -13.94 6.68
N LYS A 258 -2.83 -13.81 7.34
CA LYS A 258 -2.70 -14.12 8.77
C LYS A 258 -3.71 -13.36 9.61
N MET A 259 -3.82 -12.05 9.44
CA MET A 259 -4.78 -11.23 10.21
C MET A 259 -6.23 -11.66 9.99
N ALA A 260 -6.61 -12.02 8.76
CA ALA A 260 -7.96 -12.52 8.49
C ALA A 260 -8.22 -13.84 9.23
N PHE A 261 -7.25 -14.76 9.22
CA PHE A 261 -7.38 -16.02 9.95
C PHE A 261 -7.24 -15.85 11.47
N ASP A 262 -6.49 -14.89 11.98
CA ASP A 262 -6.48 -14.52 13.40
C ASP A 262 -7.89 -14.06 13.84
N HIS A 263 -8.59 -13.26 13.03
CA HIS A 263 -9.99 -12.88 13.32
C HIS A 263 -10.95 -14.07 13.29
N VAL A 264 -10.72 -15.04 12.41
CA VAL A 264 -11.50 -16.30 12.40
C VAL A 264 -11.20 -17.11 13.65
N ALA A 265 -9.95 -17.24 14.02
CA ALA A 265 -9.53 -17.95 15.23
C ALA A 265 -10.14 -17.34 16.50
N ASP A 266 -10.05 -16.02 16.65
CA ASP A 266 -10.67 -15.28 17.76
C ASP A 266 -12.17 -15.51 17.82
N PHE A 267 -12.86 -15.47 16.67
CA PHE A 267 -14.31 -15.69 16.60
C PHE A 267 -14.72 -17.13 17.00
N LEU A 268 -13.88 -18.11 16.67
CA LEU A 268 -14.12 -19.53 16.99
C LEU A 268 -13.54 -19.95 18.36
N GLY A 269 -12.82 -19.07 19.06
CA GLY A 269 -12.13 -19.42 20.30
C GLY A 269 -10.94 -20.38 20.09
N LEU A 270 -10.26 -20.28 18.93
CA LEU A 270 -9.12 -21.10 18.54
C LEU A 270 -7.82 -20.30 18.62
N GLU A 271 -6.69 -20.99 18.64
CA GLU A 271 -5.35 -20.38 18.56
C GLU A 271 -4.61 -20.86 17.31
N ALA A 272 -4.26 -19.91 16.43
CA ALA A 272 -3.47 -20.21 15.23
C ALA A 272 -1.98 -20.25 15.56
N LYS A 273 -1.29 -21.34 15.21
CA LYS A 273 0.18 -21.49 15.35
C LYS A 273 0.82 -21.73 13.99
N VAL A 274 0.93 -20.68 13.19
CA VAL A 274 1.59 -20.74 11.89
C VAL A 274 2.98 -20.14 12.02
N LYS A 275 4.01 -20.92 11.64
CA LYS A 275 5.39 -20.41 11.53
C LYS A 275 5.55 -19.65 10.23
N GLU A 276 6.15 -18.47 10.31
CA GLU A 276 6.55 -17.70 9.14
C GLU A 276 7.72 -18.43 8.45
N GLY A 277 7.42 -19.10 7.34
CA GLY A 277 8.40 -19.79 6.49
C GLY A 277 8.50 -19.12 5.12
N LEU A 278 8.52 -17.79 5.07
CA LEU A 278 8.57 -17.04 3.81
C LEU A 278 9.98 -17.09 3.20
N PRO A 279 10.07 -17.17 1.87
CA PRO A 279 11.37 -17.08 1.19
C PRO A 279 12.00 -15.70 1.41
N SER A 280 13.32 -15.64 1.25
CA SER A 280 14.09 -14.40 1.35
C SER A 280 15.02 -14.26 0.16
N GLN A 281 15.47 -13.04 -0.11
CA GLN A 281 16.56 -12.76 -1.04
C GLN A 281 17.80 -12.29 -0.28
N THR A 282 18.95 -12.36 -0.94
CA THR A 282 20.23 -11.87 -0.41
C THR A 282 20.81 -10.83 -1.35
N ILE A 283 21.28 -9.72 -0.80
CA ILE A 283 21.97 -8.64 -1.53
C ILE A 283 23.33 -8.42 -0.87
N GLU A 284 24.37 -8.35 -1.68
CA GLU A 284 25.72 -8.06 -1.21
C GLU A 284 25.91 -6.56 -1.00
N PHE A 285 26.37 -6.20 0.19
CA PHE A 285 26.77 -4.84 0.53
C PHE A 285 28.09 -4.49 -0.15
N CYS A 286 28.11 -3.40 -0.89
CA CYS A 286 29.31 -2.88 -1.53
C CYS A 286 29.74 -1.59 -0.82
N SER A 287 30.83 -1.67 -0.03
CA SER A 287 31.28 -0.54 0.80
C SER A 287 31.50 0.76 0.01
N ASP A 288 32.15 0.70 -1.15
CA ASP A 288 32.43 1.89 -1.95
C ASP A 288 31.16 2.57 -2.44
N ARG A 289 30.19 1.77 -2.90
CA ARG A 289 28.91 2.25 -3.43
C ARG A 289 27.97 2.68 -2.33
N ASP A 290 27.73 1.80 -1.34
CA ASP A 290 26.63 1.97 -0.39
C ASP A 290 26.97 2.96 0.73
N CYS A 291 28.25 3.02 1.14
CA CYS A 291 28.72 4.09 2.03
C CYS A 291 28.77 5.47 1.32
N TYR A 292 29.10 5.50 0.03
CA TYR A 292 29.02 6.72 -0.74
C TYR A 292 27.59 7.23 -0.83
N ASP A 293 26.63 6.34 -1.14
CA ASP A 293 25.21 6.68 -1.19
C ASP A 293 24.73 7.27 0.13
N MET A 294 25.01 6.61 1.25
CA MET A 294 24.63 7.09 2.58
C MET A 294 25.22 8.46 2.91
N LYS A 295 26.49 8.68 2.56
CA LYS A 295 27.16 9.96 2.82
C LYS A 295 26.61 11.09 1.96
N LYS A 296 26.31 10.81 0.69
CA LYS A 296 25.88 11.82 -0.28
C LYS A 296 24.38 12.04 -0.25
N TYR A 297 23.60 10.95 -0.15
CA TYR A 297 22.15 10.96 -0.32
C TYR A 297 21.38 10.63 0.97
N LYS A 298 22.07 10.46 2.08
CA LYS A 298 21.49 10.05 3.37
C LYS A 298 20.76 8.69 3.34
N LEU A 299 20.66 8.05 2.19
CA LEU A 299 19.99 6.76 1.94
C LEU A 299 20.88 5.85 1.08
N PRO A 300 20.86 4.53 1.29
CA PRO A 300 21.59 3.57 0.46
C PRO A 300 20.81 3.30 -0.84
N ILE A 301 20.73 4.31 -1.72
CA ILE A 301 19.81 4.32 -2.87
C ILE A 301 19.99 3.12 -3.79
N ASN A 302 21.23 2.66 -4.01
CA ASN A 302 21.45 1.47 -4.83
C ASN A 302 20.95 0.19 -4.17
N LEU A 303 21.12 0.02 -2.84
CA LEU A 303 20.55 -1.14 -2.12
C LEU A 303 19.01 -1.13 -2.15
N LEU A 304 18.38 0.03 -1.95
CA LEU A 304 16.93 0.16 -2.05
C LEU A 304 16.42 -0.26 -3.43
N LEU A 305 17.10 0.16 -4.51
CA LEU A 305 16.73 -0.18 -5.88
C LEU A 305 17.07 -1.63 -6.26
N LEU A 306 18.10 -2.23 -5.66
CA LEU A 306 18.39 -3.67 -5.82
C LEU A 306 17.31 -4.51 -5.12
N ALA A 307 16.85 -4.09 -3.95
CA ALA A 307 15.78 -4.76 -3.24
C ALA A 307 14.45 -4.66 -4.00
N TYR A 308 14.12 -3.46 -4.48
CA TYR A 308 12.95 -3.23 -5.31
C TYR A 308 13.10 -1.95 -6.14
N ASP A 309 12.89 -2.06 -7.44
CA ASP A 309 12.84 -0.90 -8.37
C ASP A 309 11.45 -0.83 -9.01
N PRO A 310 10.60 0.17 -8.63
CA PRO A 310 9.24 0.26 -9.14
C PRO A 310 9.16 0.51 -10.65
N ARG A 311 10.21 1.05 -11.27
CA ARG A 311 10.27 1.27 -12.72
C ARG A 311 10.18 -0.03 -13.53
N LYS A 312 10.56 -1.17 -12.94
CA LYS A 312 10.44 -2.50 -13.56
C LYS A 312 8.99 -2.97 -13.69
N ASN A 313 8.05 -2.27 -13.05
CA ASN A 313 6.62 -2.61 -13.05
C ASN A 313 5.76 -1.58 -13.78
N GLN A 314 6.36 -0.75 -14.62
CA GLN A 314 5.60 0.05 -15.59
C GLN A 314 4.85 -0.86 -16.56
N PHE A 315 3.66 -0.44 -16.97
CA PHE A 315 2.77 -1.28 -17.78
C PHE A 315 2.08 -0.47 -18.88
N ALA A 316 1.54 -1.14 -19.89
CA ALA A 316 0.62 -0.55 -20.84
C ALA A 316 -0.78 -0.49 -20.23
N CYS A 317 -1.54 0.57 -20.49
CA CYS A 317 -2.84 0.82 -19.83
C CYS A 317 -3.82 -0.36 -19.95
N GLU A 318 -3.81 -1.06 -21.09
CA GLU A 318 -4.62 -2.25 -21.39
C GLU A 318 -4.19 -3.49 -20.58
N ASP A 319 -2.95 -3.52 -20.09
CA ASP A 319 -2.37 -4.67 -19.38
C ASP A 319 -2.54 -4.61 -17.86
N PHE A 320 -3.29 -3.63 -17.34
CA PHE A 320 -3.43 -3.41 -15.89
C PHE A 320 -3.77 -4.69 -15.11
N LEU A 321 -4.81 -5.42 -15.55
CA LEU A 321 -5.23 -6.64 -14.83
C LEU A 321 -4.20 -7.76 -14.94
N ASN A 322 -3.61 -7.96 -16.11
CA ASN A 322 -2.61 -9.00 -16.32
C ASN A 322 -1.38 -8.72 -15.45
N MET A 323 -0.84 -7.51 -15.54
CA MET A 323 0.33 -7.11 -14.75
C MET A 323 0.08 -7.18 -13.25
N ARG A 324 -1.11 -6.79 -12.79
CA ARG A 324 -1.48 -6.91 -11.37
C ARG A 324 -1.63 -8.35 -10.91
N ASN A 325 -2.26 -9.21 -11.72
CA ASN A 325 -2.50 -10.61 -11.40
C ASN A 325 -1.23 -11.45 -11.48
N GLU A 326 -0.36 -11.18 -12.45
CA GLU A 326 0.91 -11.86 -12.67
C GLU A 326 2.02 -11.33 -11.77
N PHE A 327 1.81 -10.20 -11.09
CA PHE A 327 2.80 -9.64 -10.20
C PHE A 327 3.14 -10.64 -9.10
N ASN A 328 4.24 -11.32 -9.28
CA ASN A 328 4.86 -12.12 -8.23
C ASN A 328 5.38 -11.15 -7.17
N SER A 329 4.64 -11.04 -6.07
CA SER A 329 4.93 -10.10 -5.01
C SER A 329 6.42 -10.05 -4.69
N ARG A 330 6.99 -8.84 -4.72
CA ARG A 330 8.40 -8.61 -4.38
C ARG A 330 8.71 -9.05 -2.96
N PHE A 331 9.95 -9.29 -2.67
CA PHE A 331 10.43 -9.38 -1.29
C PHE A 331 10.27 -8.03 -0.59
N GLY A 332 9.88 -8.05 0.68
CA GLY A 332 10.00 -6.88 1.53
C GLY A 332 11.46 -6.66 1.97
N TYR A 333 11.75 -5.51 2.54
CA TYR A 333 13.08 -5.28 3.12
C TYR A 333 13.35 -6.25 4.28
N ASP A 334 12.32 -6.61 5.04
CA ASP A 334 12.35 -7.62 6.10
C ASP A 334 12.57 -9.06 5.61
N GLN A 335 12.46 -9.29 4.29
CA GLN A 335 12.79 -10.54 3.61
C GLN A 335 14.10 -10.44 2.82
N THR A 336 14.82 -9.33 2.94
CA THR A 336 16.08 -9.08 2.23
C THR A 336 17.23 -9.09 3.22
N ASN A 337 18.12 -10.09 3.06
CA ASN A 337 19.32 -10.23 3.85
C ASN A 337 20.45 -9.44 3.20
N ILE A 338 21.04 -8.50 3.92
CA ILE A 338 22.24 -7.77 3.46
C ILE A 338 23.47 -8.46 4.06
N VAL A 339 24.36 -8.93 3.20
CA VAL A 339 25.60 -9.61 3.63
C VAL A 339 26.82 -8.77 3.31
N GLY A 340 27.88 -8.90 4.11
CA GLY A 340 29.16 -8.21 3.89
C GLY A 340 29.26 -6.80 4.51
N CYS A 341 28.24 -6.31 5.23
CA CYS A 341 28.32 -5.03 5.96
C CYS A 341 28.98 -5.24 7.33
N SER A 342 30.21 -4.75 7.48
CA SER A 342 30.97 -4.81 8.74
C SER A 342 30.91 -3.53 9.58
N ASP A 343 30.42 -2.44 9.03
CA ASP A 343 30.26 -1.16 9.73
C ASP A 343 29.01 -1.18 10.62
N LYS A 344 29.20 -1.01 11.93
CA LYS A 344 28.13 -1.08 12.93
C LYS A 344 27.07 0.04 12.80
N ILE A 345 27.50 1.23 12.37
CA ILE A 345 26.57 2.37 12.19
C ILE A 345 25.69 2.09 10.96
N MET A 346 26.33 1.69 9.87
CA MET A 346 25.65 1.31 8.64
C MET A 346 24.69 0.14 8.87
N SER A 347 25.15 -0.91 9.56
CA SER A 347 24.30 -2.06 9.93
C SER A 347 23.04 -1.60 10.65
N LYS A 348 23.18 -0.72 11.65
CA LYS A 348 22.03 -0.17 12.37
C LYS A 348 21.08 0.62 11.49
N GLN A 349 21.60 1.41 10.56
CA GLN A 349 20.79 2.16 9.59
C GLN A 349 20.04 1.23 8.62
N LEU A 350 20.67 0.14 8.17
CA LEU A 350 20.02 -0.86 7.32
C LEU A 350 18.90 -1.60 8.05
N GLU A 351 19.12 -1.99 9.32
CA GLU A 351 18.07 -2.56 10.17
C GLU A 351 16.88 -1.59 10.35
N ASN A 352 17.13 -0.30 10.52
CA ASN A 352 16.11 0.72 10.68
C ASN A 352 15.25 0.90 9.40
N LEU A 353 15.83 0.66 8.22
CA LEU A 353 15.06 0.57 6.96
C LEU A 353 14.19 -0.69 6.91
N GLY A 354 14.57 -1.74 7.64
CA GLY A 354 13.86 -3.00 7.72
C GLY A 354 14.63 -4.21 7.15
N PHE A 355 15.88 -4.01 6.67
CA PHE A 355 16.71 -5.10 6.17
C PHE A 355 17.17 -6.04 7.30
N LYS A 356 17.45 -7.29 6.94
CA LYS A 356 18.13 -8.26 7.79
C LYS A 356 19.63 -8.27 7.49
N LEU A 357 20.44 -8.51 8.53
CA LEU A 357 21.92 -8.57 8.44
C LEU A 357 22.44 -9.94 8.82
#